data_5b4d2bd22af8cfc08a82b3abe45d4816
#
_entry.id   5b4d2bd22af8cfc08a82b3abe45d4816
#
_cell.length_a   1.000
_cell.length_b   1.000
_cell.length_c   1.000
_cell.angle_alpha   90.00
_cell.angle_beta   90.00
_cell.angle_gamma   90.00
#
_symmetry.space_group_name_H-M   'P 1'
#
loop_
_entity.id
_entity.type
_entity.pdbx_description
1 polymer ?
#
loop_
_entity_poly.entity_id
_entity_poly.type
_entity_poly.pdbx_seq_one_letter_code
_entity_poly.pdbx_strand_id
1 'polypeptide(L)'
;TRYVNESWTVRTQVNFNREFGKHRVSALAGNEVRRLTYDNNQYASRLGYNSTAGSFTPVNIKDLKTGIYNSDMMIGNDLSGSLNYGSYSLRDNRFVSWYFNGSYEYDNRYLISGSVREDLTNFFGTDPKYRHKPMWSVGGTWKLSNESFFNVDWIDRLNVRASYGINGNISLNQGPYLILSAGSYNSTTGGISYGISSYPNNTLRWEKTKTTNIGLDVDVLKNRLGFSFDYYYKKSTDLLANDSMDPTTGASSMTKNVGAIENRGYELSLHGTPVKTKDFNWDIVYNFSYNKSEVLEYNVNRLYPTSWAWVQ
;
A
#
# COMPACT_ATOMS: atom_id res chain seq x y z
N THR A 1 14.85 16.57 -17.84
CA THR A 1 14.29 16.03 -16.59
C THR A 1 15.10 14.82 -16.18
N ARG A 2 15.50 14.76 -14.93
CA ARG A 2 16.21 13.61 -14.35
C ARG A 2 15.40 13.10 -13.17
N TYR A 3 15.05 11.83 -13.20
CA TYR A 3 14.42 11.10 -12.09
C TYR A 3 15.40 10.04 -11.64
N VAL A 4 15.74 10.05 -10.37
CA VAL A 4 16.59 9.03 -9.76
C VAL A 4 15.87 8.47 -8.56
N ASN A 5 15.62 7.17 -8.60
CA ASN A 5 15.06 6.43 -7.49
C ASN A 5 16.14 5.47 -6.99
N GLU A 6 16.56 5.67 -5.76
CA GLU A 6 17.54 4.81 -5.10
C GLU A 6 16.88 4.11 -3.93
N SER A 7 17.14 2.83 -3.81
CA SER A 7 16.71 2.06 -2.64
C SER A 7 17.81 1.12 -2.20
N TRP A 8 17.98 1.01 -0.90
CA TRP A 8 18.81 -0.03 -0.32
C TRP A 8 18.10 -0.64 0.89
N THR A 9 18.35 -1.90 1.10
CA THR A 9 17.79 -2.66 2.22
C THR A 9 18.89 -3.52 2.82
N VAL A 10 19.07 -3.42 4.13
CA VAL A 10 19.91 -4.32 4.92
C VAL A 10 19.01 -5.12 5.82
N ARG A 11 19.10 -6.45 5.72
CA ARG A 11 18.32 -7.39 6.52
C ARG A 11 19.24 -8.37 7.24
N THR A 12 19.00 -8.53 8.53
CA THR A 12 19.63 -9.56 9.35
C THR A 12 18.55 -10.49 9.85
N GLN A 13 18.76 -11.79 9.69
CA GLN A 13 17.76 -12.80 10.05
C GLN A 13 18.43 -14.04 10.62
N VAL A 14 17.81 -14.57 11.67
CA VAL A 14 18.15 -15.87 12.26
C VAL A 14 16.99 -16.82 12.00
N ASN A 15 17.30 -18.03 11.51
CA ASN A 15 16.32 -19.07 11.27
C ASN A 15 16.62 -20.26 12.19
N PHE A 16 15.59 -20.81 12.78
CA PHE A 16 15.65 -22.00 13.61
C PHE A 16 14.63 -23.01 13.11
N ASN A 17 15.09 -24.21 12.77
CA ASN A 17 14.21 -25.33 12.39
C ASN A 17 14.69 -26.57 13.11
N ARG A 18 13.78 -27.25 13.80
CA ARG A 18 14.10 -28.49 14.52
C ARG A 18 12.90 -29.42 14.56
N GLU A 19 13.20 -30.70 14.37
CA GLU A 19 12.27 -31.80 14.55
C GLU A 19 12.78 -32.68 15.70
N PHE A 20 11.89 -33.08 16.60
CA PHE A 20 12.18 -33.97 17.70
C PHE A 20 10.96 -34.83 18.04
N GLY A 21 11.03 -36.10 17.70
CA GLY A 21 9.91 -36.99 17.85
C GLY A 21 8.70 -36.55 17.03
N LYS A 22 7.60 -36.26 17.72
CA LYS A 22 6.35 -35.80 17.09
C LYS A 22 6.27 -34.24 16.95
N HIS A 23 7.31 -33.54 17.31
CA HIS A 23 7.32 -32.09 17.36
C HIS A 23 8.16 -31.52 16.24
N ARG A 24 7.62 -30.57 15.50
CA ARG A 24 8.34 -29.76 14.52
C ARG A 24 8.19 -28.29 14.89
N VAL A 25 9.31 -27.61 15.07
CA VAL A 25 9.36 -26.18 15.38
C VAL A 25 10.11 -25.46 14.28
N SER A 26 9.53 -24.39 13.75
CA SER A 26 10.19 -23.47 12.85
C SER A 26 10.01 -22.05 13.37
N ALA A 27 11.10 -21.31 13.44
CA ALA A 27 11.07 -19.92 13.89
C ALA A 27 12.07 -19.09 13.09
N LEU A 28 11.73 -17.86 12.84
CA LEU A 28 12.65 -16.85 12.32
C LEU A 28 12.45 -15.53 13.05
N ALA A 29 13.53 -14.83 13.28
CA ALA A 29 13.53 -13.47 13.82
C ALA A 29 14.52 -12.61 13.05
N GLY A 30 14.18 -11.36 12.81
CA GLY A 30 15.06 -10.49 12.06
C GLY A 30 14.76 -9.02 12.25
N ASN A 31 15.70 -8.25 11.71
CA ASN A 31 15.64 -6.79 11.62
C ASN A 31 15.89 -6.38 10.17
N GLU A 32 15.23 -5.33 9.73
CA GLU A 32 15.39 -4.74 8.41
C GLU A 32 15.50 -3.23 8.52
N VAL A 33 16.50 -2.66 7.87
CA VAL A 33 16.63 -1.22 7.66
C VAL A 33 16.55 -0.95 6.17
N ARG A 34 15.64 -0.05 5.77
CA ARG A 34 15.40 0.29 4.37
C ARG A 34 15.33 1.79 4.19
N ARG A 35 15.96 2.28 3.14
CA ARG A 35 15.87 3.67 2.70
C ARG A 35 15.43 3.74 1.24
N LEU A 36 14.50 4.65 0.95
CA LEU A 36 14.01 4.96 -0.38
C LEU A 36 14.20 6.46 -0.61
N THR A 37 14.99 6.80 -1.60
CA THR A 37 15.24 8.18 -2.00
C THR A 37 14.67 8.41 -3.39
N TYR A 38 13.85 9.42 -3.53
CA TYR A 38 13.28 9.88 -4.80
C TYR A 38 13.81 11.28 -5.05
N ASP A 39 14.72 11.41 -6.01
CA ASP A 39 15.30 12.67 -6.46
C ASP A 39 14.72 13.00 -7.84
N ASN A 40 13.88 14.01 -7.87
CA ASN A 40 13.25 14.49 -9.10
C ASN A 40 13.77 15.90 -9.39
N ASN A 41 14.54 16.02 -10.45
CA ASN A 41 15.09 17.29 -10.92
C ASN A 41 14.60 17.56 -12.35
N GLN A 42 13.66 18.47 -12.46
CA GLN A 42 13.16 18.96 -13.73
C GLN A 42 13.92 20.25 -14.09
N TYR A 43 14.75 20.15 -15.11
CA TYR A 43 15.52 21.29 -15.57
C TYR A 43 14.61 22.38 -16.16
N ALA A 44 15.00 23.62 -15.99
CA ALA A 44 14.35 24.75 -16.63
C ALA A 44 14.42 24.62 -18.17
N SER A 45 13.37 25.10 -18.83
CA SER A 45 13.34 25.21 -20.29
C SER A 45 14.42 26.18 -20.77
N ARG A 46 15.11 25.79 -21.84
CA ARG A 46 16.10 26.63 -22.52
C ARG A 46 15.64 26.84 -23.95
N LEU A 47 15.66 28.07 -24.39
CA LEU A 47 15.22 28.46 -25.72
C LEU A 47 16.39 28.63 -26.69
N GLY A 48 16.08 28.63 -28.01
CA GLY A 48 17.05 28.94 -29.04
C GLY A 48 18.21 27.97 -29.11
N TYR A 49 17.94 26.66 -29.07
CA TYR A 49 18.99 25.65 -29.24
C TYR A 49 19.58 25.71 -30.64
N ASN A 50 20.90 25.92 -30.71
CA ASN A 50 21.67 25.88 -31.95
C ASN A 50 22.45 24.55 -31.97
N SER A 51 22.04 23.66 -32.89
CA SER A 51 22.64 22.33 -33.01
C SER A 51 24.09 22.35 -33.51
N THR A 52 24.46 23.35 -34.27
CA THR A 52 25.81 23.50 -34.81
C THR A 52 26.79 23.99 -33.74
N ALA A 53 26.33 24.91 -32.90
CA ALA A 53 27.14 25.48 -31.80
C ALA A 53 27.04 24.68 -30.50
N GLY A 54 26.05 23.77 -30.37
CA GLY A 54 25.74 23.05 -29.14
C GLY A 54 25.33 23.97 -27.98
N SER A 55 24.79 25.14 -28.27
CA SER A 55 24.50 26.20 -27.32
C SER A 55 23.04 26.64 -27.32
N PHE A 56 22.66 27.38 -26.28
CA PHE A 56 21.32 27.97 -26.14
C PHE A 56 21.44 29.50 -26.18
N THR A 57 20.42 30.14 -26.72
CA THR A 57 20.33 31.61 -26.72
C THR A 57 19.97 32.09 -25.32
N PRO A 58 20.71 33.07 -24.75
CA PRO A 58 20.28 33.73 -23.54
C PRO A 58 18.95 34.45 -23.75
N VAL A 59 17.99 34.24 -22.88
CA VAL A 59 16.65 34.82 -22.98
C VAL A 59 16.37 35.67 -21.75
N ASN A 60 15.93 36.91 -21.98
CA ASN A 60 15.45 37.77 -20.93
C ASN A 60 13.97 37.48 -20.69
N ILE A 61 13.62 37.11 -19.45
CA ILE A 61 12.23 36.81 -19.05
C ILE A 61 11.31 38.03 -19.26
N LYS A 62 11.82 39.25 -19.13
CA LYS A 62 11.06 40.45 -19.37
C LYS A 62 10.62 40.55 -20.83
N ASP A 63 11.49 40.22 -21.77
CA ASP A 63 11.19 40.24 -23.20
C ASP A 63 10.15 39.19 -23.56
N LEU A 64 10.20 38.04 -22.93
CA LEU A 64 9.18 37.00 -23.09
C LEU A 64 7.79 37.40 -22.59
N LYS A 65 7.72 38.24 -21.56
CA LYS A 65 6.44 38.77 -21.05
C LYS A 65 5.87 39.87 -21.92
N THR A 66 6.73 40.70 -22.50
CA THR A 66 6.29 41.81 -23.38
C THR A 66 5.93 41.39 -24.79
N GLY A 67 6.27 40.16 -25.15
CA GLY A 67 6.09 39.59 -26.50
C GLY A 67 7.37 39.58 -27.31
N ILE A 68 7.42 38.73 -28.32
CA ILE A 68 8.54 38.60 -29.26
C ILE A 68 8.10 39.19 -30.59
N TYR A 69 8.87 40.11 -31.13
CA TYR A 69 8.61 40.76 -32.40
C TYR A 69 9.63 40.28 -33.45
N ASN A 70 9.15 40.08 -34.65
CA ASN A 70 9.98 39.86 -35.83
C ASN A 70 9.52 40.86 -36.90
N SER A 71 10.40 41.83 -37.25
CA SER A 71 10.14 42.85 -38.24
C SER A 71 8.77 43.51 -38.06
N ASP A 72 8.53 44.10 -36.90
CA ASP A 72 7.30 44.81 -36.53
C ASP A 72 6.05 43.94 -36.33
N MET A 73 6.16 42.62 -36.54
CA MET A 73 5.07 41.69 -36.30
C MET A 73 5.30 40.95 -34.98
N MET A 74 4.31 41.01 -34.09
CA MET A 74 4.34 40.25 -32.84
C MET A 74 4.14 38.77 -33.12
N ILE A 75 5.11 37.94 -32.75
CA ILE A 75 5.06 36.48 -32.94
C ILE A 75 4.28 35.79 -31.83
N GLY A 76 4.19 36.40 -30.65
CA GLY A 76 3.45 35.83 -29.50
C GLY A 76 3.35 36.81 -28.34
N ASN A 77 2.23 36.67 -27.60
CA ASN A 77 2.00 37.40 -26.35
C ASN A 77 2.47 36.49 -25.20
N ASP A 78 3.03 37.12 -24.16
CA ASP A 78 3.41 36.50 -22.88
C ASP A 78 3.73 34.98 -22.95
N LEU A 79 4.88 34.67 -23.51
CA LEU A 79 5.38 33.28 -23.57
C LEU A 79 5.96 32.80 -22.23
N SER A 80 5.99 33.68 -21.20
CA SER A 80 6.56 33.33 -19.90
C SER A 80 5.80 32.21 -19.19
N GLY A 81 4.48 32.09 -19.41
CA GLY A 81 3.64 31.00 -18.90
C GLY A 81 3.93 29.63 -19.53
N SER A 82 4.52 29.62 -20.74
CA SER A 82 4.91 28.39 -21.44
C SER A 82 6.27 27.85 -21.03
N LEU A 83 7.04 28.62 -20.23
CA LEU A 83 8.35 28.22 -19.78
C LEU A 83 8.26 27.38 -18.50
N ASN A 84 8.90 26.24 -18.53
CA ASN A 84 9.19 25.49 -17.33
C ASN A 84 10.43 26.07 -16.64
N TYR A 85 10.25 26.65 -15.48
CA TYR A 85 11.34 27.22 -14.67
C TYR A 85 12.17 26.16 -13.92
N GLY A 86 11.84 24.90 -14.12
CA GLY A 86 12.41 23.80 -13.39
C GLY A 86 11.71 23.55 -12.06
N SER A 87 11.86 22.37 -11.56
CA SER A 87 11.43 22.01 -10.21
C SER A 87 12.39 20.98 -9.61
N TYR A 88 12.52 21.02 -8.30
CA TYR A 88 13.31 20.04 -7.57
C TYR A 88 12.45 19.49 -6.44
N SER A 89 12.44 18.18 -6.32
CA SER A 89 11.75 17.49 -5.25
C SER A 89 12.60 16.31 -4.76
N LEU A 90 12.89 16.30 -3.49
CA LEU A 90 13.62 15.22 -2.81
C LEU A 90 12.70 14.61 -1.74
N ARG A 91 12.54 13.30 -1.79
CA ARG A 91 11.86 12.52 -0.76
C ARG A 91 12.79 11.46 -0.23
N ASP A 92 12.97 11.39 1.08
CA ASP A 92 13.82 10.43 1.77
C ASP A 92 13.00 9.68 2.81
N ASN A 93 12.54 8.49 2.44
CA ASN A 93 11.73 7.61 3.28
C ASN A 93 12.63 6.56 3.92
N ARG A 94 12.60 6.48 5.23
CA ARG A 94 13.40 5.55 6.05
C ARG A 94 12.51 4.66 6.87
N PHE A 95 12.87 3.37 6.91
CA PHE A 95 12.15 2.34 7.63
C PHE A 95 13.12 1.55 8.50
N VAL A 96 12.67 1.22 9.70
CA VAL A 96 13.32 0.25 10.59
C VAL A 96 12.25 -0.71 11.04
N SER A 97 12.49 -1.99 10.82
CA SER A 97 11.51 -3.04 11.09
C SER A 97 12.10 -4.15 11.92
N TRP A 98 11.31 -4.69 12.85
CA TRP A 98 11.59 -5.95 13.54
C TRP A 98 10.47 -6.92 13.24
N TYR A 99 10.83 -8.17 13.02
CA TYR A 99 9.85 -9.20 12.71
C TYR A 99 10.21 -10.53 13.33
N PHE A 100 9.18 -11.26 13.67
CA PHE A 100 9.25 -12.64 14.14
C PHE A 100 8.14 -13.46 13.46
N ASN A 101 8.47 -14.68 13.03
CA ASN A 101 7.52 -15.70 12.63
C ASN A 101 7.86 -17.01 13.32
N GLY A 102 6.84 -17.72 13.74
CA GLY A 102 7.01 -19.02 14.35
C GLY A 102 5.89 -19.98 13.95
N SER A 103 6.22 -21.25 13.83
CA SER A 103 5.24 -22.32 13.68
C SER A 103 5.63 -23.53 14.51
N TYR A 104 4.63 -24.18 15.02
CA TYR A 104 4.74 -25.41 15.77
C TYR A 104 3.74 -26.43 15.24
N GLU A 105 4.25 -27.59 14.87
CA GLU A 105 3.44 -28.73 14.42
C GLU A 105 3.63 -29.91 15.38
N TYR A 106 2.52 -30.50 15.77
CA TYR A 106 2.50 -31.68 16.62
C TYR A 106 1.91 -32.87 15.89
N ASP A 107 2.66 -33.98 15.88
CA ASP A 107 2.27 -35.29 15.35
C ASP A 107 1.73 -35.26 13.91
N ASN A 108 2.20 -34.28 13.12
CA ASN A 108 1.68 -34.01 11.78
C ASN A 108 0.14 -33.82 11.70
N ARG A 109 -0.47 -33.41 12.81
CA ARG A 109 -1.93 -33.23 12.96
C ARG A 109 -2.33 -31.79 13.22
N TYR A 110 -1.64 -31.15 14.14
CA TYR A 110 -1.97 -29.80 14.61
C TYR A 110 -0.83 -28.85 14.27
N LEU A 111 -1.10 -27.85 13.46
CA LEU A 111 -0.15 -26.78 13.16
C LEU A 111 -0.68 -25.48 13.73
N ILE A 112 0.14 -24.80 14.53
CA ILE A 112 -0.12 -23.42 14.99
C ILE A 112 1.00 -22.55 14.44
N SER A 113 0.65 -21.39 13.91
CA SER A 113 1.60 -20.40 13.42
C SER A 113 1.28 -19.00 13.96
N GLY A 114 2.30 -18.18 14.11
CA GLY A 114 2.14 -16.80 14.53
C GLY A 114 3.22 -15.93 13.93
N SER A 115 2.88 -14.68 13.69
CA SER A 115 3.81 -13.65 13.23
C SER A 115 3.58 -12.33 13.94
N VAL A 116 4.66 -11.58 14.13
CA VAL A 116 4.61 -10.19 14.57
C VAL A 116 5.64 -9.39 13.81
N ARG A 117 5.26 -8.18 13.39
CA ARG A 117 6.14 -7.23 12.74
C ARG A 117 5.83 -5.83 13.24
N GLU A 118 6.85 -5.07 13.51
CA GLU A 118 6.76 -3.65 13.81
C GLU A 118 7.62 -2.85 12.84
N ASP A 119 7.01 -1.84 12.21
CA ASP A 119 7.67 -0.95 11.25
C ASP A 119 7.64 0.49 11.78
N LEU A 120 8.81 1.07 11.98
CA LEU A 120 8.99 2.49 12.28
C LEU A 120 9.37 3.25 11.01
N THR A 121 8.83 4.46 10.85
CA THR A 121 9.10 5.32 9.71
C THR A 121 9.39 6.75 10.15
N ASN A 122 10.07 7.53 9.30
CA ASN A 122 10.37 8.93 9.58
C ASN A 122 9.26 9.92 9.18
N PHE A 123 8.17 9.44 8.57
CA PHE A 123 7.12 10.31 8.02
C PHE A 123 5.70 9.99 8.53
N PHE A 124 5.57 9.04 9.47
CA PHE A 124 4.31 8.73 10.18
C PHE A 124 4.57 8.48 11.66
N GLY A 125 3.51 8.61 12.48
CA GLY A 125 3.62 8.38 13.92
C GLY A 125 4.51 9.41 14.61
N THR A 126 4.42 10.68 14.23
CA THR A 126 5.10 11.80 14.92
C THR A 126 4.57 11.97 16.35
N ASP A 127 3.29 11.73 16.57
CA ASP A 127 2.75 11.57 17.92
C ASP A 127 3.18 10.21 18.47
N PRO A 128 3.84 10.15 19.65
CA PRO A 128 4.28 8.91 20.30
C PRO A 128 3.17 7.85 20.45
N LYS A 129 1.93 8.28 20.65
CA LYS A 129 0.74 7.42 20.76
C LYS A 129 0.49 6.56 19.52
N TYR A 130 0.89 7.05 18.34
CA TYR A 130 0.64 6.40 17.06
C TYR A 130 1.89 5.80 16.41
N ARG A 131 3.05 5.92 17.06
CA ARG A 131 4.34 5.45 16.54
C ARG A 131 4.43 3.92 16.49
N HIS A 132 4.05 3.27 17.60
CA HIS A 132 4.17 1.82 17.75
C HIS A 132 2.85 1.15 17.39
N LYS A 133 2.81 0.47 16.27
CA LYS A 133 1.62 -0.23 15.75
C LYS A 133 2.03 -1.60 15.21
N PRO A 134 2.27 -2.58 16.10
CA PRO A 134 2.66 -3.91 15.67
C PRO A 134 1.55 -4.57 14.85
N MET A 135 1.94 -5.15 13.75
CA MET A 135 1.14 -6.04 12.93
C MET A 135 1.39 -7.46 13.39
N TRP A 136 0.34 -8.26 13.48
CA TRP A 136 0.50 -9.63 13.94
C TRP A 136 -0.58 -10.53 13.36
N SER A 137 -0.27 -11.83 13.30
CA SER A 137 -1.23 -12.85 12.93
C SER A 137 -1.03 -14.11 13.74
N VAL A 138 -2.10 -14.87 13.88
CA VAL A 138 -2.10 -16.22 14.42
C VAL A 138 -2.97 -17.09 13.53
N GLY A 139 -2.54 -18.31 13.29
CA GLY A 139 -3.28 -19.29 12.50
C GLY A 139 -3.13 -20.68 13.05
N GLY A 140 -4.11 -21.50 12.76
CA GLY A 140 -4.11 -22.93 13.10
C GLY A 140 -4.60 -23.77 11.92
N THR A 141 -4.02 -24.94 11.77
CA THR A 141 -4.47 -25.97 10.82
C THR A 141 -4.62 -27.29 11.57
N TRP A 142 -5.80 -27.85 11.44
CA TRP A 142 -6.07 -29.21 11.91
C TRP A 142 -6.14 -30.16 10.71
N LYS A 143 -5.20 -31.09 10.64
CA LYS A 143 -5.12 -32.12 9.59
C LYS A 143 -5.97 -33.31 10.03
N LEU A 144 -7.28 -33.21 9.84
CA LEU A 144 -8.26 -34.23 10.29
C LEU A 144 -8.02 -35.60 9.70
N SER A 145 -7.57 -35.68 8.45
CA SER A 145 -7.24 -36.96 7.82
C SER A 145 -6.12 -37.74 8.50
N ASN A 146 -5.32 -37.07 9.35
CA ASN A 146 -4.23 -37.71 10.07
C ASN A 146 -4.63 -38.21 11.48
N GLU A 147 -5.90 -38.01 11.86
CA GLU A 147 -6.40 -38.49 13.15
C GLU A 147 -6.66 -39.98 13.15
N SER A 148 -6.43 -40.60 14.29
CA SER A 148 -6.62 -42.05 14.45
C SER A 148 -8.06 -42.52 14.33
N PHE A 149 -9.03 -41.64 14.54
CA PHE A 149 -10.46 -41.92 14.37
C PHE A 149 -10.95 -41.73 12.94
N PHE A 150 -10.11 -41.14 12.06
CA PHE A 150 -10.50 -40.85 10.68
C PHE A 150 -10.20 -42.04 9.77
N ASN A 151 -11.19 -42.89 9.58
CA ASN A 151 -11.11 -44.08 8.74
C ASN A 151 -12.03 -43.96 7.52
N VAL A 152 -11.65 -43.05 6.58
CA VAL A 152 -12.42 -42.83 5.36
C VAL A 152 -11.50 -42.98 4.16
N ASP A 153 -11.50 -44.15 3.55
CA ASP A 153 -10.53 -44.57 2.52
C ASP A 153 -10.52 -43.75 1.24
N TRP A 154 -11.61 -43.04 0.95
CA TRP A 154 -11.73 -42.24 -0.27
C TRP A 154 -11.35 -40.77 -0.08
N ILE A 155 -11.10 -40.33 1.16
CA ILE A 155 -10.58 -39.00 1.49
C ILE A 155 -9.09 -39.12 1.80
N ASP A 156 -8.27 -38.52 0.94
CA ASP A 156 -6.82 -38.57 1.07
C ASP A 156 -6.30 -37.44 1.99
N ARG A 157 -6.96 -36.29 1.97
CA ARG A 157 -6.64 -35.15 2.82
C ARG A 157 -7.90 -34.40 3.23
N LEU A 158 -7.96 -34.06 4.50
CA LEU A 158 -8.99 -33.17 5.05
C LEU A 158 -8.33 -32.25 6.08
N ASN A 159 -8.20 -30.96 5.74
CA ASN A 159 -7.62 -29.95 6.62
C ASN A 159 -8.63 -28.85 6.87
N VAL A 160 -8.73 -28.44 8.13
CA VAL A 160 -9.46 -27.23 8.53
C VAL A 160 -8.43 -26.18 8.94
N ARG A 161 -8.58 -24.97 8.39
CA ARG A 161 -7.70 -23.83 8.65
C ARG A 161 -8.48 -22.69 9.24
N ALA A 162 -7.90 -21.99 10.20
CA ALA A 162 -8.42 -20.73 10.70
C ALA A 162 -7.27 -19.79 10.97
N SER A 163 -7.44 -18.52 10.62
CA SER A 163 -6.45 -17.49 10.93
C SER A 163 -7.11 -16.16 11.26
N TYR A 164 -6.43 -15.40 12.11
CA TYR A 164 -6.79 -14.03 12.45
C TYR A 164 -5.53 -13.18 12.50
N GLY A 165 -5.61 -11.96 11.98
CA GLY A 165 -4.47 -11.07 12.01
C GLY A 165 -4.85 -9.60 11.83
N ILE A 166 -3.88 -8.76 12.12
CA ILE A 166 -3.97 -7.31 11.96
C ILE A 166 -2.81 -6.86 11.08
N ASN A 167 -3.14 -6.26 9.94
CA ASN A 167 -2.19 -5.65 9.02
C ASN A 167 -2.33 -4.13 9.04
N GLY A 168 -1.22 -3.45 8.80
CA GLY A 168 -1.18 -2.01 8.62
C GLY A 168 -0.87 -1.64 7.18
N ASN A 169 -1.32 -0.46 6.76
CA ASN A 169 -0.91 0.17 5.52
C ASN A 169 -0.59 1.64 5.77
N ILE A 170 0.26 2.23 4.94
CA ILE A 170 0.72 3.61 5.06
C ILE A 170 0.82 4.25 3.68
N SER A 171 0.39 5.50 3.56
CA SER A 171 0.57 6.27 2.34
C SER A 171 1.96 6.91 2.30
N LEU A 172 2.76 6.60 1.29
CA LEU A 172 4.08 7.20 1.07
C LEU A 172 4.02 8.66 0.60
N ASN A 173 2.83 9.13 0.20
CA ASN A 173 2.61 10.47 -0.35
C ASN A 173 2.04 11.45 0.67
N GLN A 174 1.71 10.98 1.86
CA GLN A 174 1.15 11.79 2.95
C GLN A 174 2.17 11.92 4.08
N GLY A 175 2.11 13.03 4.79
CA GLY A 175 2.97 13.27 5.94
C GLY A 175 2.32 14.22 6.94
N PRO A 176 2.85 14.28 8.17
CA PRO A 176 2.27 15.09 9.24
C PRO A 176 2.66 16.56 9.17
N TYR A 177 3.49 16.96 8.21
CA TYR A 177 4.13 18.27 8.16
C TYR A 177 3.32 19.27 7.37
N LEU A 178 3.48 20.56 7.73
CA LEU A 178 3.04 21.67 6.90
C LEU A 178 3.84 21.70 5.60
N ILE A 179 3.16 21.69 4.46
CA ILE A 179 3.78 21.83 3.15
C ILE A 179 3.27 23.10 2.51
N LEU A 180 4.20 23.97 2.14
CA LEU A 180 3.93 25.18 1.41
C LEU A 180 4.28 25.00 -0.07
N SER A 181 3.44 25.52 -0.95
CA SER A 181 3.73 25.66 -2.38
C SER A 181 4.03 27.12 -2.69
N ALA A 182 5.10 27.33 -3.45
CA ALA A 182 5.39 28.66 -3.97
C ALA A 182 4.33 29.06 -5.00
N GLY A 183 3.73 30.19 -4.83
CA GLY A 183 2.79 30.80 -5.75
C GLY A 183 3.45 31.85 -6.65
N SER A 184 2.65 32.75 -7.18
CA SER A 184 3.11 33.81 -8.05
C SER A 184 3.75 34.99 -7.26
N TYR A 185 4.54 35.77 -7.94
CA TYR A 185 5.01 37.06 -7.42
C TYR A 185 3.82 37.96 -7.11
N ASN A 186 3.78 38.47 -5.91
CA ASN A 186 2.75 39.42 -5.47
C ASN A 186 3.33 40.85 -5.52
N SER A 187 2.81 41.68 -6.43
CA SER A 187 3.27 43.03 -6.65
C SER A 187 3.02 43.98 -5.45
N THR A 188 2.04 43.63 -4.61
CA THR A 188 1.70 44.44 -3.42
C THR A 188 2.70 44.23 -2.29
N THR A 189 3.14 42.98 -2.11
CA THR A 189 4.10 42.60 -1.04
C THR A 189 5.55 42.62 -1.51
N GLY A 190 5.79 42.74 -2.82
CA GLY A 190 7.14 42.70 -3.41
C GLY A 190 7.84 41.37 -3.34
N GLY A 191 7.12 40.24 -3.09
CA GLY A 191 7.69 38.94 -2.89
C GLY A 191 6.87 37.82 -3.52
N ILE A 192 7.38 36.60 -3.42
CA ILE A 192 6.65 35.37 -3.82
C ILE A 192 5.62 35.04 -2.75
N SER A 193 4.37 34.85 -3.17
CA SER A 193 3.33 34.32 -2.28
C SER A 193 3.53 32.81 -2.04
N TYR A 194 3.11 32.33 -0.87
CA TYR A 194 3.11 30.90 -0.56
C TYR A 194 1.69 30.51 -0.17
N GLY A 195 1.23 29.44 -0.78
CA GLY A 195 -0.01 28.76 -0.40
C GLY A 195 0.26 27.52 0.44
N ILE A 196 -0.65 27.20 1.35
CA ILE A 196 -0.56 25.93 2.09
C ILE A 196 -1.05 24.81 1.17
N SER A 197 -0.17 23.87 0.86
CA SER A 197 -0.47 22.68 0.06
C SER A 197 -0.94 21.51 0.93
N SER A 198 -0.41 21.40 2.16
CA SER A 198 -0.85 20.42 3.13
C SER A 198 -0.76 21.01 4.54
N TYR A 199 -1.82 20.85 5.29
CA TYR A 199 -1.85 21.24 6.71
C TYR A 199 -1.16 20.18 7.57
N PRO A 200 -0.52 20.59 8.69
CA PRO A 200 0.12 19.67 9.60
C PRO A 200 -0.93 18.81 10.30
N ASN A 201 -0.72 17.50 10.31
CA ASN A 201 -1.59 16.56 11.01
C ASN A 201 -0.76 15.53 11.79
N ASN A 202 -0.50 15.82 13.05
CA ASN A 202 0.26 14.94 13.95
C ASN A 202 -0.49 13.65 14.32
N THR A 203 -1.80 13.59 14.05
CA THR A 203 -2.65 12.43 14.36
C THR A 203 -2.70 11.40 13.23
N LEU A 204 -2.00 11.67 12.10
CA LEU A 204 -1.88 10.70 11.03
C LEU A 204 -1.25 9.40 11.54
N ARG A 205 -1.95 8.30 11.27
CA ARG A 205 -1.57 6.96 11.71
C ARG A 205 -1.77 5.93 10.62
N TRP A 206 -1.22 4.76 10.85
CA TRP A 206 -1.39 3.61 9.98
C TRP A 206 -2.86 3.23 9.83
N GLU A 207 -3.27 2.98 8.61
CA GLU A 207 -4.50 2.26 8.32
C GLU A 207 -4.41 0.86 8.91
N LYS A 208 -5.52 0.33 9.40
CA LYS A 208 -5.55 -0.94 10.10
C LYS A 208 -6.58 -1.87 9.46
N THR A 209 -6.14 -3.05 9.04
CA THR A 209 -7.02 -4.09 8.52
C THR A 209 -6.96 -5.32 9.41
N LYS A 210 -8.10 -5.66 10.01
CA LYS A 210 -8.31 -6.93 10.71
C LYS A 210 -8.83 -7.93 9.72
N THR A 211 -8.21 -9.09 9.65
CA THR A 211 -8.59 -10.18 8.73
C THR A 211 -8.87 -11.45 9.51
N THR A 212 -10.02 -12.05 9.29
CA THR A 212 -10.37 -13.41 9.71
C THR A 212 -10.49 -14.26 8.46
N ASN A 213 -9.87 -15.43 8.46
CA ASN A 213 -10.01 -16.41 7.38
C ASN A 213 -10.31 -17.78 7.98
N ILE A 214 -11.23 -18.52 7.36
CA ILE A 214 -11.55 -19.91 7.68
C ILE A 214 -11.49 -20.68 6.36
N GLY A 215 -10.73 -21.75 6.32
CA GLY A 215 -10.51 -22.56 5.13
C GLY A 215 -10.71 -24.04 5.37
N LEU A 216 -11.07 -24.73 4.30
CA LEU A 216 -11.23 -26.18 4.24
C LEU A 216 -10.54 -26.72 2.97
N ASP A 217 -9.63 -27.67 3.13
CA ASP A 217 -9.00 -28.37 2.01
C ASP A 217 -9.37 -29.83 2.06
N VAL A 218 -9.82 -30.36 0.93
CA VAL A 218 -10.22 -31.76 0.79
C VAL A 218 -9.62 -32.33 -0.50
N ASP A 219 -8.90 -33.43 -0.40
CA ASP A 219 -8.49 -34.21 -1.56
C ASP A 219 -9.09 -35.62 -1.45
N VAL A 220 -9.55 -36.13 -2.56
CA VAL A 220 -10.26 -37.42 -2.62
C VAL A 220 -9.81 -38.23 -3.82
N LEU A 221 -10.16 -39.54 -3.80
CA LEU A 221 -9.95 -40.47 -4.89
C LEU A 221 -8.47 -40.60 -5.32
N LYS A 222 -7.59 -40.77 -4.35
CA LYS A 222 -6.13 -40.83 -4.53
C LYS A 222 -5.57 -39.55 -5.15
N ASN A 223 -5.98 -38.44 -4.59
CA ASN A 223 -5.64 -37.08 -5.04
C ASN A 223 -6.06 -36.75 -6.50
N ARG A 224 -7.07 -37.47 -7.02
CA ARG A 224 -7.60 -37.18 -8.36
C ARG A 224 -8.51 -35.98 -8.39
N LEU A 225 -9.17 -35.69 -7.30
CA LEU A 225 -10.02 -34.50 -7.14
C LEU A 225 -9.64 -33.77 -5.86
N GLY A 226 -9.49 -32.48 -5.95
CA GLY A 226 -9.24 -31.61 -4.81
C GLY A 226 -10.16 -30.41 -4.79
N PHE A 227 -10.49 -30.01 -3.61
CA PHE A 227 -11.39 -28.90 -3.29
C PHE A 227 -10.76 -28.05 -2.21
N SER A 228 -10.68 -26.75 -2.42
CA SER A 228 -10.30 -25.77 -1.40
C SER A 228 -11.36 -24.70 -1.32
N PHE A 229 -11.84 -24.43 -0.12
CA PHE A 229 -12.81 -23.37 0.16
C PHE A 229 -12.26 -22.45 1.23
N ASP A 230 -12.29 -21.14 0.99
CA ASP A 230 -11.91 -20.09 1.94
C ASP A 230 -13.04 -19.08 2.09
N TYR A 231 -13.39 -18.79 3.33
CA TYR A 231 -14.22 -17.65 3.70
C TYR A 231 -13.36 -16.62 4.41
N TYR A 232 -13.44 -15.36 3.99
CA TYR A 232 -12.74 -14.27 4.64
C TYR A 232 -13.64 -13.11 5.01
N TYR A 233 -13.30 -12.48 6.12
CA TYR A 233 -13.86 -11.22 6.59
C TYR A 233 -12.71 -10.26 6.88
N LYS A 234 -12.70 -9.10 6.22
CA LYS A 234 -11.71 -8.04 6.40
C LYS A 234 -12.40 -6.75 6.81
N LYS A 235 -11.99 -6.17 7.93
CA LYS A 235 -12.44 -4.85 8.36
C LYS A 235 -11.26 -3.89 8.40
N SER A 236 -11.26 -2.92 7.48
CA SER A 236 -10.28 -1.85 7.42
C SER A 236 -10.82 -0.62 8.12
N THR A 237 -10.06 -0.07 9.04
CA THR A 237 -10.36 1.13 9.81
C THR A 237 -9.21 2.11 9.73
N ASP A 238 -9.45 3.33 10.17
CA ASP A 238 -8.45 4.40 10.10
C ASP A 238 -7.99 4.69 8.66
N LEU A 239 -8.85 4.47 7.66
CA LEU A 239 -8.54 4.73 6.26
C LEU A 239 -8.36 6.23 6.04
N LEU A 240 -7.35 6.56 5.24
CA LEU A 240 -7.02 7.94 4.89
C LEU A 240 -8.01 8.48 3.86
N ALA A 241 -8.64 9.60 4.19
CA ALA A 241 -9.46 10.35 3.26
C ALA A 241 -9.34 11.85 3.53
N ASN A 242 -9.73 12.67 2.55
CA ASN A 242 -9.82 14.11 2.72
C ASN A 242 -11.09 14.46 3.47
N ASP A 243 -10.94 15.07 4.63
CA ASP A 243 -12.02 15.61 5.44
C ASP A 243 -12.11 17.11 5.23
N SER A 244 -13.33 17.64 5.09
CA SER A 244 -13.57 19.07 4.96
C SER A 244 -13.20 19.79 6.24
N MET A 245 -12.56 20.96 6.09
CA MET A 245 -12.21 21.83 7.20
C MET A 245 -13.12 23.06 7.24
N ASP A 246 -13.20 23.66 8.41
CA ASP A 246 -13.84 24.97 8.56
C ASP A 246 -13.12 25.98 7.67
N PRO A 247 -13.81 26.67 6.74
CA PRO A 247 -13.20 27.66 5.85
C PRO A 247 -12.48 28.82 6.58
N THR A 248 -12.84 29.08 7.84
CA THR A 248 -12.16 30.09 8.66
C THR A 248 -10.72 29.74 8.98
N THR A 249 -10.34 28.47 8.85
CA THR A 249 -8.94 28.01 9.01
C THR A 249 -8.05 28.32 7.81
N GLY A 250 -8.65 28.77 6.70
CA GLY A 250 -7.95 29.00 5.43
C GLY A 250 -7.71 27.73 4.61
N ALA A 251 -8.23 26.58 5.04
CA ALA A 251 -8.18 25.32 4.33
C ALA A 251 -9.58 24.83 3.97
N SER A 252 -9.70 24.18 2.79
CA SER A 252 -10.94 23.52 2.40
C SER A 252 -11.01 22.07 2.86
N SER A 253 -9.87 21.40 2.98
CA SER A 253 -9.78 19.99 3.39
C SER A 253 -8.43 19.65 3.99
N MET A 254 -8.38 18.56 4.75
CA MET A 254 -7.17 17.96 5.31
C MET A 254 -7.28 16.43 5.29
N THR A 255 -6.19 15.74 4.97
CA THR A 255 -6.15 14.28 5.05
C THR A 255 -6.18 13.82 6.51
N LYS A 256 -7.13 12.95 6.83
CA LYS A 256 -7.33 12.35 8.16
C LYS A 256 -7.63 10.87 8.06
N ASN A 257 -7.52 10.16 9.17
CA ASN A 257 -7.94 8.76 9.29
C ASN A 257 -9.44 8.72 9.68
N VAL A 258 -10.33 8.73 8.70
CA VAL A 258 -11.78 8.98 8.90
C VAL A 258 -12.69 7.91 8.27
N GLY A 259 -12.14 6.91 7.60
CA GLY A 259 -12.91 5.91 6.87
C GLY A 259 -12.83 4.52 7.49
N ALA A 260 -13.90 3.74 7.32
CA ALA A 260 -13.92 2.31 7.58
C ALA A 260 -14.69 1.56 6.47
N ILE A 261 -14.11 0.44 6.04
CA ILE A 261 -14.66 -0.43 5.00
C ILE A 261 -14.60 -1.87 5.50
N GLU A 262 -15.62 -2.64 5.21
CA GLU A 262 -15.56 -4.09 5.35
C GLU A 262 -15.60 -4.79 3.98
N ASN A 263 -14.91 -5.91 3.91
CA ASN A 263 -14.92 -6.83 2.79
C ASN A 263 -15.15 -8.22 3.30
N ARG A 264 -16.10 -8.92 2.69
CA ARG A 264 -16.38 -10.33 2.96
C ARG A 264 -16.52 -11.07 1.65
N GLY A 265 -15.97 -12.27 1.63
CA GLY A 265 -16.02 -13.06 0.42
C GLY A 265 -15.71 -14.51 0.68
N TYR A 266 -15.89 -15.29 -0.35
CA TYR A 266 -15.50 -16.69 -0.38
C TYR A 266 -14.83 -17.03 -1.70
N GLU A 267 -13.90 -17.94 -1.61
CA GLU A 267 -13.11 -18.44 -2.72
C GLU A 267 -13.23 -19.96 -2.76
N LEU A 268 -13.40 -20.47 -3.95
CA LEU A 268 -13.52 -21.88 -4.23
C LEU A 268 -12.51 -22.26 -5.32
N SER A 269 -11.66 -23.21 -5.02
CA SER A 269 -10.76 -23.80 -6.01
C SER A 269 -11.05 -25.32 -6.11
N LEU A 270 -11.28 -25.75 -7.32
CA LEU A 270 -11.43 -27.18 -7.66
C LEU A 270 -10.28 -27.56 -8.58
N HIS A 271 -9.65 -28.68 -8.32
CA HIS A 271 -8.70 -29.27 -9.25
C HIS A 271 -9.00 -30.75 -9.40
N GLY A 272 -8.77 -31.27 -10.59
CA GLY A 272 -9.04 -32.66 -10.86
C GLY A 272 -8.32 -33.19 -12.07
N THR A 273 -8.00 -34.49 -12.00
CA THR A 273 -7.44 -35.25 -13.12
C THR A 273 -8.43 -36.36 -13.47
N PRO A 274 -9.55 -36.06 -14.17
CA PRO A 274 -10.59 -37.05 -14.48
C PRO A 274 -10.09 -38.17 -15.34
N VAL A 275 -9.14 -37.92 -16.23
CA VAL A 275 -8.51 -38.94 -17.05
C VAL A 275 -7.01 -38.95 -16.80
N LYS A 276 -6.52 -40.07 -16.33
CA LYS A 276 -5.08 -40.33 -16.14
C LYS A 276 -4.73 -41.69 -16.67
N THR A 277 -4.08 -41.73 -17.83
CA THR A 277 -3.57 -42.97 -18.45
C THR A 277 -2.05 -42.89 -18.56
N LYS A 278 -1.43 -43.93 -19.11
CA LYS A 278 0.03 -43.95 -19.31
C LYS A 278 0.50 -42.86 -20.28
N ASP A 279 -0.31 -42.56 -21.30
CA ASP A 279 0.08 -41.68 -22.40
C ASP A 279 -0.75 -40.37 -22.46
N PHE A 280 -1.78 -40.25 -21.60
CA PHE A 280 -2.67 -39.08 -21.62
C PHE A 280 -3.14 -38.73 -20.20
N ASN A 281 -2.94 -37.47 -19.82
CA ASN A 281 -3.49 -36.86 -18.60
C ASN A 281 -4.35 -35.68 -18.97
N TRP A 282 -5.52 -35.57 -18.37
CA TRP A 282 -6.40 -34.41 -18.50
C TRP A 282 -6.61 -33.80 -17.13
N ASP A 283 -6.03 -32.61 -16.94
CA ASP A 283 -6.12 -31.84 -15.70
C ASP A 283 -7.08 -30.67 -15.89
N ILE A 284 -7.98 -30.49 -14.93
CA ILE A 284 -8.96 -29.40 -14.89
C ILE A 284 -8.70 -28.61 -13.61
N VAL A 285 -8.64 -27.28 -13.73
CA VAL A 285 -8.63 -26.34 -12.60
C VAL A 285 -9.78 -25.35 -12.81
N TYR A 286 -10.60 -25.19 -11.76
CA TYR A 286 -11.68 -24.22 -11.74
C TYR A 286 -11.55 -23.37 -10.48
N ASN A 287 -11.54 -22.03 -10.65
CA ASN A 287 -11.50 -21.08 -9.57
C ASN A 287 -12.73 -20.16 -9.63
N PHE A 288 -13.35 -19.98 -8.49
CA PHE A 288 -14.47 -19.06 -8.32
C PHE A 288 -14.20 -18.18 -7.10
N SER A 289 -14.45 -16.89 -7.23
CA SER A 289 -14.37 -15.94 -6.12
C SER A 289 -15.55 -15.00 -6.11
N TYR A 290 -16.03 -14.70 -4.93
CA TYR A 290 -17.05 -13.69 -4.69
C TYR A 290 -16.58 -12.76 -3.58
N ASN A 291 -16.68 -11.46 -3.81
CA ASN A 291 -16.35 -10.43 -2.83
C ASN A 291 -17.45 -9.38 -2.76
N LYS A 292 -17.81 -8.99 -1.54
CA LYS A 292 -18.71 -7.87 -1.25
C LYS A 292 -17.96 -6.86 -0.39
N SER A 293 -17.91 -5.61 -0.86
CA SER A 293 -17.36 -4.47 -0.13
C SER A 293 -18.50 -3.57 0.36
N GLU A 294 -18.36 -3.07 1.58
CA GLU A 294 -19.33 -2.15 2.19
C GLU A 294 -18.59 -1.06 2.95
N VAL A 295 -18.97 0.19 2.72
CA VAL A 295 -18.44 1.33 3.47
C VAL A 295 -19.21 1.43 4.78
N LEU A 296 -18.52 1.26 5.91
CA LEU A 296 -19.12 1.31 7.25
C LEU A 296 -19.16 2.73 7.80
N GLU A 297 -18.06 3.46 7.60
CA GLU A 297 -17.89 4.80 8.12
C GLU A 297 -17.18 5.67 7.09
N TYR A 298 -17.69 6.85 6.92
CA TYR A 298 -17.07 7.89 6.13
C TYR A 298 -17.33 9.23 6.84
N ASN A 299 -16.57 9.47 7.90
CA ASN A 299 -16.73 10.62 8.80
C ASN A 299 -16.08 11.87 8.19
N VAL A 300 -16.57 12.28 7.03
CA VAL A 300 -16.17 13.52 6.36
C VAL A 300 -17.23 14.58 6.64
N ASN A 301 -16.81 15.70 7.25
CA ASN A 301 -17.67 16.86 7.43
C ASN A 301 -18.06 17.42 6.06
N ARG A 302 -19.34 17.35 5.74
CA ARG A 302 -19.88 17.95 4.54
C ARG A 302 -20.40 19.36 4.88
N LEU A 303 -19.72 20.37 4.35
CA LEU A 303 -20.16 21.75 4.50
C LEU A 303 -21.43 22.07 3.68
N TYR A 304 -21.73 21.23 2.67
CA TYR A 304 -22.93 21.39 1.84
C TYR A 304 -23.53 20.03 1.44
N PRO A 305 -24.86 19.85 1.58
CA PRO A 305 -25.54 18.64 1.12
C PRO A 305 -25.86 18.74 -0.38
N THR A 306 -24.84 18.67 -1.25
CA THR A 306 -25.01 18.97 -2.68
C THR A 306 -25.10 17.75 -3.60
N SER A 307 -25.17 16.53 -3.12
CA SER A 307 -25.41 15.39 -4.01
C SER A 307 -26.47 14.43 -3.44
N TRP A 308 -27.53 14.26 -4.21
CA TRP A 308 -28.60 13.29 -3.99
C TRP A 308 -28.14 11.82 -4.12
N ALA A 309 -26.88 11.59 -4.48
CA ALA A 309 -26.32 10.27 -4.79
C ALA A 309 -26.05 9.37 -3.57
N TRP A 310 -26.38 9.80 -2.35
CA TRP A 310 -26.05 9.09 -1.12
C TRP A 310 -27.24 8.75 -0.22
N VAL A 311 -28.44 8.84 -0.77
CA VAL A 311 -29.67 8.43 -0.09
C VAL A 311 -30.19 7.15 -0.74
N GLN A 312 -29.38 6.09 -0.73
CA GLN A 312 -29.83 4.72 -0.96
C GLN A 312 -29.10 3.78 -0.01
#